data_ef94d3afe259c4e970dea23ad47a22a9
#
_entry.id   ef94d3afe259c4e970dea23ad47a22a9
#
_cell.length_a   1.000
_cell.length_b   1.000
_cell.length_c   1.000
_cell.angle_alpha   90.00
_cell.angle_beta   90.00
_cell.angle_gamma   90.00
#
_symmetry.space_group_name_H-M   'P 1'
#
loop_
_entity.id
_entity.type
_entity.pdbx_description
1 polymer ?
#
loop_
_entity_poly.entity_id
_entity_poly.type
_entity_poly.pdbx_seq_one_letter_code
_entity_poly.pdbx_strand_id
1 'polypeptide(L)'
;MPLALLALTISAYAIGTTEFVIVGLIPTIAEQLNVTVPSAGLLVTLYAIGVAIGAPALTALTGRVPRKLLLVGLMVLFTLGNLLAWQSPSYESLVVARLLTGLAHGVLFSVGSTIATSLVAKEKAATAIAIMFGGLTVALVTGVPLGTFIGQHFGWRETFLAVSLIGMVAVIASLILIPNNIKNQASASIRDQLQVLTHPRLLLIYAVTALGYGGVFTTFTFLAPMMQELAGFSAPAVSWILLAYGIAVAIGNIWGGKLADRHGAVRALIFIFAALAALLLVFQFTASHSIAALLTVVVMGVFAFGNVPGLQVYVVQKAEQYTPNAVDVASGLNIAAFNVGIALGSVIGGQTVASLGLAQTPWIGALIVVGALLLIGLSGRLDKQYPRQFA
;
A
#
# COMPACT_ATOMS: atom_id res chain seq x y z
N MET A 1 26.31 -7.36 3.54
CA MET A 1 25.06 -6.61 3.76
C MET A 1 24.75 -6.59 5.25
N PRO A 2 24.42 -5.45 5.90
CA PRO A 2 24.13 -5.46 7.33
C PRO A 2 22.91 -6.35 7.64
N LEU A 3 23.04 -7.26 8.61
CA LEU A 3 21.94 -8.13 9.05
C LEU A 3 20.73 -7.33 9.57
N ALA A 4 20.95 -6.10 10.01
CA ALA A 4 19.88 -5.19 10.41
C ALA A 4 18.86 -4.89 9.29
N LEU A 5 19.26 -4.92 8.01
CA LEU A 5 18.33 -4.78 6.89
C LEU A 5 17.33 -5.95 6.81
N LEU A 6 17.76 -7.16 7.23
CA LEU A 6 16.85 -8.31 7.29
C LEU A 6 15.72 -8.08 8.29
N ALA A 7 16.00 -7.46 9.46
CA ALA A 7 14.97 -7.13 10.44
C ALA A 7 13.93 -6.16 9.84
N LEU A 8 14.38 -5.16 9.08
CA LEU A 8 13.49 -4.21 8.39
C LEU A 8 12.67 -4.90 7.28
N THR A 9 13.30 -5.82 6.53
CA THR A 9 12.60 -6.61 5.50
C THR A 9 11.53 -7.51 6.09
N ILE A 10 11.80 -8.19 7.23
CA ILE A 10 10.81 -9.02 7.93
C ILE A 10 9.67 -8.14 8.48
N SER A 11 9.98 -6.95 9.01
CA SER A 11 8.96 -6.00 9.45
C SER A 11 8.06 -5.55 8.28
N ALA A 12 8.65 -5.21 7.14
CA ALA A 12 7.91 -4.84 5.94
C ALA A 12 7.07 -6.00 5.39
N TYR A 13 7.57 -7.24 5.47
CA TYR A 13 6.83 -8.45 5.10
C TYR A 13 5.61 -8.66 6.00
N ALA A 14 5.75 -8.55 7.32
CA ALA A 14 4.65 -8.69 8.28
C ALA A 14 3.56 -7.65 7.99
N ILE A 15 3.95 -6.40 7.79
CA ILE A 15 3.03 -5.29 7.48
C ILE A 15 2.33 -5.51 6.14
N GLY A 16 3.06 -5.82 5.08
CA GLY A 16 2.46 -6.06 3.77
C GLY A 16 1.49 -7.23 3.77
N THR A 17 1.80 -8.28 4.55
CA THR A 17 0.89 -9.42 4.69
C THR A 17 -0.42 -8.98 5.35
N THR A 18 -0.39 -8.29 6.51
CA THR A 18 -1.61 -7.87 7.20
C THR A 18 -2.41 -6.82 6.42
N GLU A 19 -1.71 -5.96 5.66
CA GLU A 19 -2.36 -4.91 4.85
C GLU A 19 -3.27 -5.51 3.78
N PHE A 20 -2.74 -6.46 2.99
CA PHE A 20 -3.41 -6.94 1.79
C PHE A 20 -4.14 -8.28 1.96
N VAL A 21 -3.81 -9.11 2.96
CA VAL A 21 -4.46 -10.40 3.17
C VAL A 21 -5.96 -10.29 3.43
N ILE A 22 -6.38 -9.17 4.01
CA ILE A 22 -7.80 -8.89 4.31
C ILE A 22 -8.68 -9.00 3.06
N VAL A 23 -8.17 -8.63 1.88
CA VAL A 23 -8.88 -8.72 0.60
C VAL A 23 -9.32 -10.16 0.31
N GLY A 24 -8.44 -11.14 0.58
CA GLY A 24 -8.75 -12.56 0.42
C GLY A 24 -9.67 -13.13 1.50
N LEU A 25 -9.80 -12.43 2.64
CA LEU A 25 -10.58 -12.87 3.82
C LEU A 25 -11.98 -12.24 3.90
N ILE A 26 -12.28 -11.22 3.06
CA ILE A 26 -13.57 -10.50 3.11
C ILE A 26 -14.77 -11.44 3.13
N PRO A 27 -14.90 -12.47 2.23
CA PRO A 27 -16.05 -13.36 2.27
C PRO A 27 -16.17 -14.13 3.58
N THR A 28 -15.06 -14.69 4.07
CA THR A 28 -15.03 -15.49 5.30
C THR A 28 -15.33 -14.65 6.54
N ILE A 29 -14.83 -13.40 6.59
CA ILE A 29 -15.11 -12.46 7.68
C ILE A 29 -16.58 -12.04 7.66
N ALA A 30 -17.11 -11.71 6.48
CA ALA A 30 -18.51 -11.31 6.31
C ALA A 30 -19.46 -12.41 6.81
N GLU A 31 -19.21 -13.66 6.41
CA GLU A 31 -19.99 -14.82 6.81
C GLU A 31 -19.89 -15.08 8.33
N GLN A 32 -18.68 -15.18 8.89
CA GLN A 32 -18.48 -15.57 10.29
C GLN A 32 -18.87 -14.50 11.31
N LEU A 33 -18.76 -13.20 10.95
CA LEU A 33 -19.17 -12.08 11.80
C LEU A 33 -20.59 -11.60 11.50
N ASN A 34 -21.30 -12.23 10.54
CA ASN A 34 -22.67 -11.85 10.16
C ASN A 34 -22.80 -10.39 9.73
N VAL A 35 -21.82 -9.91 8.99
CA VAL A 35 -21.80 -8.55 8.42
C VAL A 35 -21.87 -8.61 6.89
N THR A 36 -22.22 -7.48 6.28
CA THR A 36 -22.27 -7.41 4.82
C THR A 36 -20.85 -7.37 4.22
N VAL A 37 -20.69 -7.80 2.97
CA VAL A 37 -19.43 -7.69 2.22
C VAL A 37 -18.91 -6.25 2.18
N PRO A 38 -19.73 -5.21 1.95
CA PRO A 38 -19.29 -3.82 2.10
C PRO A 38 -18.76 -3.49 3.50
N SER A 39 -19.42 -3.95 4.57
CA SER A 39 -18.94 -3.74 5.94
C SER A 39 -17.58 -4.40 6.18
N ALA A 40 -17.40 -5.65 5.70
CA ALA A 40 -16.10 -6.30 5.77
C ALA A 40 -15.03 -5.54 4.96
N GLY A 41 -15.39 -4.94 3.82
CA GLY A 41 -14.51 -4.08 3.02
C GLY A 41 -14.04 -2.81 3.75
N LEU A 42 -14.84 -2.26 4.69
CA LEU A 42 -14.41 -1.13 5.53
C LEU A 42 -13.20 -1.43 6.41
N LEU A 43 -12.87 -2.69 6.67
CA LEU A 43 -11.66 -3.07 7.39
C LEU A 43 -10.38 -2.70 6.62
N VAL A 44 -10.43 -2.67 5.28
CA VAL A 44 -9.37 -2.14 4.42
C VAL A 44 -9.26 -0.62 4.59
N THR A 45 -10.40 0.07 4.52
CA THR A 45 -10.49 1.52 4.72
C THR A 45 -9.92 1.95 6.06
N LEU A 46 -10.32 1.31 7.14
CA LEU A 46 -9.94 1.68 8.50
C LEU A 46 -8.45 1.48 8.76
N TYR A 47 -7.88 0.41 8.20
CA TYR A 47 -6.44 0.23 8.22
C TYR A 47 -5.72 1.34 7.46
N ALA A 48 -6.16 1.66 6.25
CA ALA A 48 -5.55 2.69 5.42
C ALA A 48 -5.69 4.10 6.04
N ILE A 49 -6.80 4.40 6.72
CA ILE A 49 -6.96 5.62 7.53
C ILE A 49 -5.95 5.64 8.66
N GLY A 50 -5.78 4.51 9.36
CA GLY A 50 -4.74 4.36 10.39
C GLY A 50 -3.35 4.71 9.87
N VAL A 51 -2.99 4.21 8.67
CA VAL A 51 -1.71 4.52 8.01
C VAL A 51 -1.62 5.99 7.64
N ALA A 52 -2.65 6.54 7.00
CA ALA A 52 -2.67 7.93 6.52
C ALA A 52 -2.55 8.95 7.66
N ILE A 53 -3.17 8.68 8.81
CA ILE A 53 -3.08 9.51 10.02
C ILE A 53 -1.79 9.22 10.78
N GLY A 54 -1.41 7.94 10.91
CA GLY A 54 -0.24 7.51 11.65
C GLY A 54 1.05 8.11 11.11
N ALA A 55 1.21 8.15 9.78
CA ALA A 55 2.42 8.65 9.14
C ALA A 55 2.77 10.10 9.57
N PRO A 56 1.92 11.11 9.40
CA PRO A 56 2.24 12.48 9.81
C PRO A 56 2.16 12.68 11.34
N ALA A 57 1.11 12.20 12.01
CA ALA A 57 0.86 12.50 13.41
C ALA A 57 1.90 11.85 14.34
N LEU A 58 2.12 10.54 14.20
CA LEU A 58 3.08 9.85 15.05
C LEU A 58 4.52 10.22 14.70
N THR A 59 4.84 10.49 13.43
CA THR A 59 6.19 10.97 13.07
C THR A 59 6.50 12.30 13.76
N ALA A 60 5.54 13.22 13.83
CA ALA A 60 5.70 14.49 14.53
C ALA A 60 5.85 14.29 16.06
N LEU A 61 5.03 13.42 16.66
CA LEU A 61 5.03 13.17 18.10
C LEU A 61 6.27 12.39 18.57
N THR A 62 6.81 11.52 17.72
CA THR A 62 7.91 10.60 18.09
C THR A 62 9.29 11.05 17.64
N GLY A 63 9.42 12.28 17.11
CA GLY A 63 10.68 12.79 16.56
C GLY A 63 11.88 12.78 17.52
N ARG A 64 11.62 12.80 18.84
CA ARG A 64 12.65 12.75 19.89
C ARG A 64 12.97 11.32 20.35
N VAL A 65 12.16 10.33 19.99
CA VAL A 65 12.35 8.94 20.41
C VAL A 65 13.53 8.33 19.62
N PRO A 66 14.45 7.61 20.29
CA PRO A 66 15.52 6.88 19.60
C PRO A 66 14.95 5.93 18.55
N ARG A 67 15.52 5.96 17.34
CA ARG A 67 14.97 5.25 16.16
C ARG A 67 14.75 3.76 16.37
N LYS A 68 15.70 3.08 17.03
CA LYS A 68 15.53 1.65 17.38
C LYS A 68 14.35 1.43 18.31
N LEU A 69 14.24 2.21 19.40
CA LEU A 69 13.16 2.08 20.36
C LEU A 69 11.80 2.34 19.70
N LEU A 70 11.72 3.34 18.83
CA LEU A 70 10.53 3.65 18.08
C LEU A 70 10.14 2.49 17.14
N LEU A 71 11.09 1.95 16.36
CA LEU A 71 10.83 0.82 15.48
C LEU A 71 10.32 -0.41 16.27
N VAL A 72 11.00 -0.76 17.36
CA VAL A 72 10.59 -1.89 18.21
C VAL A 72 9.20 -1.64 18.80
N GLY A 73 8.94 -0.44 19.32
CA GLY A 73 7.62 -0.07 19.86
C GLY A 73 6.51 -0.17 18.83
N LEU A 74 6.76 0.27 17.57
CA LEU A 74 5.81 0.15 16.47
C LEU A 74 5.55 -1.33 16.11
N MET A 75 6.59 -2.16 16.08
CA MET A 75 6.42 -3.59 15.80
C MET A 75 5.73 -4.33 16.95
N VAL A 76 5.94 -3.91 18.22
CA VAL A 76 5.17 -4.42 19.36
C VAL A 76 3.68 -4.02 19.22
N LEU A 77 3.39 -2.74 18.93
CA LEU A 77 2.02 -2.27 18.71
C LEU A 77 1.34 -3.04 17.56
N PHE A 78 2.06 -3.25 16.46
CA PHE A 78 1.62 -4.03 15.30
C PHE A 78 1.30 -5.49 15.68
N THR A 79 2.19 -6.13 16.43
CA THR A 79 2.03 -7.52 16.89
C THR A 79 0.83 -7.66 17.82
N LEU A 80 0.70 -6.76 18.82
CA LEU A 80 -0.44 -6.73 19.74
C LEU A 80 -1.75 -6.43 19.01
N GLY A 81 -1.75 -5.54 18.02
CA GLY A 81 -2.92 -5.26 17.18
C GLY A 81 -3.37 -6.47 16.37
N ASN A 82 -2.44 -7.28 15.84
CA ASN A 82 -2.79 -8.53 15.15
C ASN A 82 -3.22 -9.63 16.13
N LEU A 83 -2.66 -9.69 17.35
CA LEU A 83 -3.18 -10.56 18.41
C LEU A 83 -4.61 -10.17 18.82
N LEU A 84 -4.90 -8.88 18.91
CA LEU A 84 -6.26 -8.40 19.14
C LEU A 84 -7.19 -8.82 18.01
N ALA A 85 -6.74 -8.72 16.75
CA ALA A 85 -7.51 -9.21 15.61
C ALA A 85 -7.79 -10.71 15.69
N TRP A 86 -6.78 -11.52 16.05
CA TRP A 86 -6.96 -12.96 16.25
C TRP A 86 -8.02 -13.27 17.30
N GLN A 87 -8.00 -12.58 18.44
CA GLN A 87 -8.94 -12.81 19.54
C GLN A 87 -10.26 -12.02 19.40
N SER A 88 -10.49 -11.32 18.29
CA SER A 88 -11.67 -10.47 18.10
C SER A 88 -12.96 -11.28 18.17
N PRO A 89 -13.84 -11.04 19.16
CA PRO A 89 -15.13 -11.70 19.25
C PRO A 89 -16.18 -11.06 18.34
N SER A 90 -15.97 -9.79 17.91
CA SER A 90 -16.93 -8.99 17.17
C SER A 90 -16.26 -8.18 16.06
N TYR A 91 -17.08 -7.64 15.16
CA TYR A 91 -16.62 -6.75 14.09
C TYR A 91 -15.95 -5.48 14.64
N GLU A 92 -16.50 -4.87 15.70
CA GLU A 92 -16.00 -3.65 16.32
C GLU A 92 -14.59 -3.83 16.90
N SER A 93 -14.33 -4.98 17.55
CA SER A 93 -13.00 -5.30 18.07
C SER A 93 -11.98 -5.48 16.94
N LEU A 94 -12.40 -6.06 15.82
CA LEU A 94 -11.55 -6.19 14.63
C LEU A 94 -11.28 -4.81 14.00
N VAL A 95 -12.26 -3.90 13.98
CA VAL A 95 -12.10 -2.50 13.55
C VAL A 95 -11.00 -1.80 14.36
N VAL A 96 -11.03 -1.92 15.70
CA VAL A 96 -9.99 -1.34 16.57
C VAL A 96 -8.62 -1.92 16.26
N ALA A 97 -8.55 -3.24 16.09
CA ALA A 97 -7.30 -3.92 15.74
C ALA A 97 -6.72 -3.43 14.40
N ARG A 98 -7.57 -3.21 13.40
CA ARG A 98 -7.17 -2.69 12.08
C ARG A 98 -6.64 -1.26 12.15
N LEU A 99 -7.30 -0.38 12.93
CA LEU A 99 -6.82 1.00 13.15
C LEU A 99 -5.44 1.01 13.84
N LEU A 100 -5.27 0.22 14.91
CA LEU A 100 -3.99 0.15 15.65
C LEU A 100 -2.84 -0.36 14.78
N THR A 101 -3.08 -1.42 14.00
CA THR A 101 -2.07 -1.96 13.10
C THR A 101 -1.74 -1.00 11.96
N GLY A 102 -2.73 -0.26 11.45
CA GLY A 102 -2.53 0.80 10.47
C GLY A 102 -1.69 1.97 11.00
N LEU A 103 -1.94 2.42 12.23
CA LEU A 103 -1.13 3.47 12.88
C LEU A 103 0.35 3.06 12.98
N ALA A 104 0.62 1.82 13.38
CA ALA A 104 1.99 1.30 13.44
C ALA A 104 2.67 1.28 12.06
N HIS A 105 1.95 0.84 11.02
CA HIS A 105 2.44 0.82 9.64
C HIS A 105 2.86 2.22 9.17
N GLY A 106 2.02 3.24 9.36
CA GLY A 106 2.25 4.59 8.82
C GLY A 106 3.59 5.19 9.19
N VAL A 107 4.10 4.90 10.38
CA VAL A 107 5.40 5.43 10.86
C VAL A 107 6.55 4.48 10.50
N LEU A 108 6.30 3.18 10.44
CA LEU A 108 7.35 2.17 10.33
C LEU A 108 8.20 2.35 9.08
N PHE A 109 7.61 2.63 7.93
CA PHE A 109 8.37 2.80 6.68
C PHE A 109 9.23 4.06 6.68
N SER A 110 8.78 5.14 7.31
CA SER A 110 9.56 6.36 7.49
C SER A 110 10.77 6.11 8.40
N VAL A 111 10.54 5.54 9.57
CA VAL A 111 11.59 5.21 10.55
C VAL A 111 12.53 4.13 10.00
N GLY A 112 11.99 3.10 9.37
CA GLY A 112 12.75 2.03 8.74
C GLY A 112 13.66 2.52 7.63
N SER A 113 13.20 3.44 6.78
CA SER A 113 14.02 4.08 5.73
C SER A 113 15.18 4.85 6.33
N THR A 114 14.95 5.63 7.39
CA THR A 114 16.00 6.35 8.12
C THR A 114 17.04 5.38 8.71
N ILE A 115 16.58 4.29 9.31
CA ILE A 115 17.47 3.24 9.83
C ILE A 115 18.24 2.59 8.68
N ALA A 116 17.56 2.15 7.62
CA ALA A 116 18.19 1.49 6.48
C ALA A 116 19.31 2.31 5.86
N THR A 117 19.08 3.60 5.65
CA THR A 117 20.08 4.51 5.08
C THR A 117 21.25 4.78 6.03
N SER A 118 21.02 4.79 7.35
CA SER A 118 22.08 4.99 8.36
C SER A 118 23.03 3.81 8.49
N LEU A 119 22.63 2.62 8.01
CA LEU A 119 23.42 1.37 8.13
C LEU A 119 24.38 1.15 6.96
N VAL A 120 24.34 1.99 5.94
CA VAL A 120 25.11 1.83 4.70
C VAL A 120 25.77 3.14 4.28
N ALA A 121 26.75 3.07 3.39
CA ALA A 121 27.32 4.26 2.75
C ALA A 121 26.27 4.96 1.87
N LYS A 122 26.40 6.29 1.70
CA LYS A 122 25.40 7.12 0.97
C LYS A 122 25.07 6.60 -0.43
N GLU A 123 26.06 6.04 -1.13
CA GLU A 123 25.92 5.48 -2.48
C GLU A 123 25.03 4.21 -2.52
N LYS A 124 24.84 3.56 -1.36
CA LYS A 124 24.02 2.35 -1.21
C LYS A 124 22.68 2.61 -0.51
N ALA A 125 22.36 3.85 -0.19
CA ALA A 125 21.14 4.21 0.54
C ALA A 125 19.87 3.76 -0.20
N ALA A 126 19.78 4.01 -1.49
CA ALA A 126 18.64 3.56 -2.32
C ALA A 126 18.50 2.03 -2.33
N THR A 127 19.61 1.31 -2.41
CA THR A 127 19.60 -0.16 -2.36
C THR A 127 19.10 -0.67 -1.00
N ALA A 128 19.49 -0.05 0.11
CA ALA A 128 19.05 -0.44 1.45
C ALA A 128 17.54 -0.24 1.62
N ILE A 129 17.01 0.87 1.14
CA ILE A 129 15.55 1.14 1.11
C ILE A 129 14.84 0.10 0.23
N ALA A 130 15.35 -0.18 -0.96
CA ALA A 130 14.76 -1.16 -1.88
C ALA A 130 14.69 -2.57 -1.27
N ILE A 131 15.68 -2.96 -0.47
CA ILE A 131 15.68 -4.26 0.21
C ILE A 131 14.61 -4.30 1.30
N MET A 132 14.47 -3.24 2.09
CA MET A 132 13.41 -3.15 3.08
C MET A 132 12.03 -3.26 2.41
N PHE A 133 11.77 -2.47 1.36
CA PHE A 133 10.51 -2.53 0.61
C PHE A 133 10.32 -3.85 -0.16
N GLY A 134 11.40 -4.57 -0.44
CA GLY A 134 11.34 -5.93 -0.98
C GLY A 134 10.51 -6.87 -0.11
N GLY A 135 10.51 -6.67 1.21
CA GLY A 135 9.63 -7.39 2.14
C GLY A 135 8.15 -7.23 1.80
N LEU A 136 7.71 -6.02 1.44
CA LEU A 136 6.33 -5.75 1.02
C LEU A 136 5.97 -6.50 -0.27
N THR A 137 6.89 -6.50 -1.25
CA THR A 137 6.70 -7.24 -2.52
C THR A 137 6.60 -8.74 -2.27
N VAL A 138 7.48 -9.29 -1.41
CA VAL A 138 7.44 -10.71 -1.04
C VAL A 138 6.14 -11.04 -0.29
N ALA A 139 5.62 -10.12 0.54
CA ALA A 139 4.34 -10.29 1.22
C ALA A 139 3.17 -10.42 0.24
N LEU A 140 3.13 -9.61 -0.81
CA LEU A 140 2.10 -9.71 -1.85
C LEU A 140 2.18 -11.04 -2.62
N VAL A 141 3.39 -11.54 -2.86
CA VAL A 141 3.58 -12.80 -3.60
C VAL A 141 3.30 -14.04 -2.73
N THR A 142 3.68 -14.02 -1.46
CA THR A 142 3.61 -15.22 -0.60
C THR A 142 2.72 -15.05 0.62
N GLY A 143 2.82 -13.93 1.32
CA GLY A 143 2.12 -13.66 2.57
C GLY A 143 0.60 -13.59 2.38
N VAL A 144 0.16 -12.86 1.35
CA VAL A 144 -1.28 -12.70 1.05
C VAL A 144 -1.93 -14.03 0.63
N PRO A 145 -1.39 -14.79 -0.34
CA PRO A 145 -1.97 -16.08 -0.69
C PRO A 145 -1.94 -17.11 0.44
N LEU A 146 -0.82 -17.21 1.17
CA LEU A 146 -0.70 -18.13 2.30
C LEU A 146 -1.66 -17.75 3.44
N GLY A 147 -1.74 -16.48 3.77
CA GLY A 147 -2.67 -16.00 4.78
C GLY A 147 -4.13 -16.19 4.38
N THR A 148 -4.47 -16.01 3.09
CA THR A 148 -5.80 -16.31 2.55
C THR A 148 -6.10 -17.80 2.65
N PHE A 149 -5.14 -18.65 2.29
CA PHE A 149 -5.26 -20.11 2.41
C PHE A 149 -5.49 -20.52 3.89
N ILE A 150 -4.70 -19.99 4.84
CA ILE A 150 -4.89 -20.25 6.27
C ILE A 150 -6.29 -19.83 6.70
N GLY A 151 -6.72 -18.62 6.31
CA GLY A 151 -8.02 -18.09 6.71
C GLY A 151 -9.22 -18.85 6.16
N GLN A 152 -9.09 -19.44 4.98
CA GLN A 152 -10.13 -20.25 4.36
C GLN A 152 -10.23 -21.67 4.96
N HIS A 153 -9.11 -22.26 5.41
CA HIS A 153 -9.09 -23.64 5.91
C HIS A 153 -9.22 -23.72 7.43
N PHE A 154 -8.65 -22.76 8.16
CA PHE A 154 -8.59 -22.78 9.63
C PHE A 154 -9.41 -21.65 10.27
N GLY A 155 -9.90 -20.70 9.47
CA GLY A 155 -10.62 -19.52 9.91
C GLY A 155 -9.75 -18.26 9.81
N TRP A 156 -10.39 -17.11 9.51
CA TRP A 156 -9.70 -15.84 9.28
C TRP A 156 -8.88 -15.36 10.48
N ARG A 157 -9.28 -15.76 11.69
CA ARG A 157 -8.56 -15.43 12.94
C ARG A 157 -7.14 -15.98 12.91
N GLU A 158 -6.96 -17.22 12.46
CA GLU A 158 -5.67 -17.89 12.42
C GLU A 158 -4.67 -17.22 11.48
N THR A 159 -5.15 -16.52 10.47
CA THR A 159 -4.31 -15.65 9.64
C THR A 159 -3.68 -14.53 10.46
N PHE A 160 -4.44 -13.86 11.33
CA PHE A 160 -3.91 -12.80 12.18
C PHE A 160 -2.98 -13.34 13.28
N LEU A 161 -3.20 -14.56 13.76
CA LEU A 161 -2.23 -15.25 14.61
C LEU A 161 -0.90 -15.48 13.87
N ALA A 162 -0.96 -16.02 12.66
CA ALA A 162 0.24 -16.22 11.85
C ALA A 162 1.01 -14.91 11.60
N VAL A 163 0.30 -13.83 11.27
CA VAL A 163 0.90 -12.48 11.13
C VAL A 163 1.50 -11.99 12.45
N SER A 164 0.85 -12.24 13.58
CA SER A 164 1.39 -11.90 14.91
C SER A 164 2.70 -12.62 15.20
N LEU A 165 2.81 -13.89 14.85
CA LEU A 165 4.04 -14.67 15.00
C LEU A 165 5.17 -14.09 14.13
N ILE A 166 4.88 -13.70 12.90
CA ILE A 166 5.86 -13.01 12.04
C ILE A 166 6.23 -11.65 12.64
N GLY A 167 5.26 -10.91 13.17
CA GLY A 167 5.47 -9.66 13.90
C GLY A 167 6.38 -9.84 15.11
N MET A 168 6.20 -10.90 15.88
CA MET A 168 7.07 -11.24 17.00
C MET A 168 8.51 -11.53 16.56
N VAL A 169 8.69 -12.27 15.46
CA VAL A 169 10.01 -12.49 14.85
C VAL A 169 10.64 -11.16 14.44
N ALA A 170 9.86 -10.23 13.87
CA ALA A 170 10.33 -8.90 13.50
C ALA A 170 10.74 -8.06 14.72
N VAL A 171 10.00 -8.14 15.85
CA VAL A 171 10.38 -7.51 17.13
C VAL A 171 11.71 -8.04 17.63
N ILE A 172 11.86 -9.36 17.70
CA ILE A 172 13.10 -10.03 18.18
C ILE A 172 14.27 -9.68 17.27
N ALA A 173 14.07 -9.77 15.94
CA ALA A 173 15.10 -9.40 14.97
C ALA A 173 15.52 -7.92 15.11
N SER A 174 14.57 -7.02 15.33
CA SER A 174 14.84 -5.59 15.52
C SER A 174 15.60 -5.31 16.81
N LEU A 175 15.27 -6.00 17.90
CA LEU A 175 15.98 -5.91 19.18
C LEU A 175 17.43 -6.35 19.07
N ILE A 176 17.69 -7.45 18.37
CA ILE A 176 19.02 -8.08 18.29
C ILE A 176 19.88 -7.42 17.21
N LEU A 177 19.33 -7.21 16.01
CA LEU A 177 20.11 -6.86 14.82
C LEU A 177 20.27 -5.36 14.60
N ILE A 178 19.37 -4.52 15.12
CA ILE A 178 19.44 -3.08 14.92
C ILE A 178 20.34 -2.43 15.99
N PRO A 179 21.35 -1.63 15.59
CA PRO A 179 22.25 -0.96 16.53
C PRO A 179 21.51 0.08 17.38
N ASN A 180 22.02 0.32 18.61
CA ASN A 180 21.44 1.30 19.54
C ASN A 180 21.83 2.75 19.20
N ASN A 181 22.93 2.95 18.45
CA ASN A 181 23.57 4.25 18.22
C ASN A 181 23.17 4.91 16.89
N ILE A 182 21.95 4.68 16.42
CA ILE A 182 21.45 5.33 15.20
C ILE A 182 21.19 6.80 15.49
N LYS A 183 21.90 7.68 14.76
CA LYS A 183 21.73 9.12 14.87
C LYS A 183 20.33 9.52 14.40
N ASN A 184 19.65 10.33 15.19
CA ASN A 184 18.43 10.99 14.75
C ASN A 184 18.82 12.01 13.67
N GLN A 185 18.26 11.87 12.48
CA GLN A 185 18.35 12.93 11.48
C GLN A 185 17.53 14.14 11.95
N ALA A 186 18.02 15.34 11.68
CA ALA A 186 17.26 16.54 11.97
C ALA A 186 15.95 16.49 11.17
N SER A 187 14.83 16.58 11.88
CA SER A 187 13.53 16.67 11.22
C SER A 187 13.46 18.00 10.46
N ALA A 188 12.84 17.98 9.27
CA ALA A 188 12.53 19.21 8.55
C ALA A 188 11.78 20.20 9.47
N SER A 189 12.03 21.49 9.33
CA SER A 189 11.36 22.49 10.16
C SER A 189 9.84 22.43 9.95
N ILE A 190 9.05 22.86 10.95
CA ILE A 190 7.58 22.91 10.82
C ILE A 190 7.17 23.74 9.60
N ARG A 191 7.93 24.81 9.31
CA ARG A 191 7.69 25.65 8.14
C ARG A 191 7.89 24.88 6.83
N ASP A 192 8.95 24.08 6.73
CA ASP A 192 9.24 23.28 5.54
C ASP A 192 8.17 22.18 5.36
N GLN A 193 7.72 21.56 6.46
CA GLN A 193 6.63 20.58 6.43
C GLN A 193 5.32 21.21 5.95
N LEU A 194 4.95 22.40 6.45
CA LEU A 194 3.77 23.13 6.00
C LEU A 194 3.86 23.54 4.54
N GLN A 195 5.07 23.92 4.07
CA GLN A 195 5.28 24.26 2.67
C GLN A 195 5.00 23.06 1.75
N VAL A 196 5.42 21.85 2.13
CA VAL A 196 5.12 20.62 1.37
C VAL A 196 3.61 20.34 1.32
N LEU A 197 2.90 20.55 2.44
CA LEU A 197 1.46 20.31 2.55
C LEU A 197 0.61 21.32 1.76
N THR A 198 1.14 22.51 1.46
CA THR A 198 0.40 23.59 0.79
C THR A 198 0.86 23.84 -0.64
N HIS A 199 1.97 23.22 -1.09
CA HIS A 199 2.51 23.49 -2.42
C HIS A 199 1.63 22.88 -3.53
N PRO A 200 1.06 23.69 -4.46
CA PRO A 200 0.05 23.22 -5.42
C PRO A 200 0.54 22.08 -6.32
N ARG A 201 1.84 22.08 -6.68
CA ARG A 201 2.43 21.04 -7.55
C ARG A 201 2.55 19.71 -6.82
N LEU A 202 2.86 19.71 -5.53
CA LEU A 202 2.93 18.50 -4.71
C LEU A 202 1.51 17.97 -4.42
N LEU A 203 0.57 18.86 -4.09
CA LEU A 203 -0.84 18.50 -3.92
C LEU A 203 -1.42 17.83 -5.17
N LEU A 204 -1.08 18.33 -6.37
CA LEU A 204 -1.49 17.71 -7.62
C LEU A 204 -0.97 16.27 -7.75
N ILE A 205 0.29 16.02 -7.36
CA ILE A 205 0.87 14.67 -7.40
C ILE A 205 0.20 13.76 -6.38
N TYR A 206 -0.04 14.24 -5.15
CA TYR A 206 -0.77 13.46 -4.14
C TYR A 206 -2.19 13.12 -4.60
N ALA A 207 -2.86 14.03 -5.30
CA ALA A 207 -4.16 13.75 -5.90
C ALA A 207 -4.07 12.68 -7.01
N VAL A 208 -3.06 12.74 -7.87
CA VAL A 208 -2.79 11.68 -8.87
C VAL A 208 -2.57 10.33 -8.21
N THR A 209 -1.77 10.29 -7.14
CA THR A 209 -1.48 9.07 -6.37
C THR A 209 -2.76 8.52 -5.74
N ALA A 210 -3.53 9.37 -5.05
CA ALA A 210 -4.75 8.96 -4.37
C ALA A 210 -5.82 8.46 -5.36
N LEU A 211 -6.02 9.14 -6.49
CA LEU A 211 -6.98 8.70 -7.50
C LEU A 211 -6.51 7.43 -8.23
N GLY A 212 -5.23 7.35 -8.59
CA GLY A 212 -4.69 6.16 -9.26
C GLY A 212 -4.87 4.90 -8.43
N TYR A 213 -4.52 4.96 -7.16
CA TYR A 213 -4.70 3.86 -6.22
C TYR A 213 -6.17 3.65 -5.81
N GLY A 214 -6.91 4.74 -5.61
CA GLY A 214 -8.33 4.70 -5.28
C GLY A 214 -9.15 3.94 -6.31
N GLY A 215 -8.91 4.19 -7.60
CA GLY A 215 -9.58 3.47 -8.66
C GLY A 215 -9.28 1.97 -8.68
N VAL A 216 -8.02 1.58 -8.41
CA VAL A 216 -7.65 0.16 -8.26
C VAL A 216 -8.39 -0.46 -7.08
N PHE A 217 -8.35 0.19 -5.91
CA PHE A 217 -8.91 -0.36 -4.68
C PHE A 217 -10.44 -0.35 -4.62
N THR A 218 -11.11 0.41 -5.47
CA THR A 218 -12.57 0.30 -5.68
C THR A 218 -12.95 -1.12 -6.12
N THR A 219 -12.10 -1.77 -6.90
CA THR A 219 -12.31 -3.14 -7.40
C THR A 219 -11.52 -4.16 -6.58
N PHE A 220 -10.23 -3.91 -6.32
CA PHE A 220 -9.34 -4.87 -5.68
C PHE A 220 -9.79 -5.26 -4.27
N THR A 221 -10.35 -4.34 -3.50
CA THR A 221 -10.92 -4.62 -2.17
C THR A 221 -11.94 -5.76 -2.21
N PHE A 222 -12.72 -5.83 -3.27
CA PHE A 222 -13.78 -6.84 -3.44
C PHE A 222 -13.41 -7.96 -4.42
N LEU A 223 -12.10 -8.11 -4.72
CA LEU A 223 -11.64 -9.10 -5.70
C LEU A 223 -12.02 -10.54 -5.31
N ALA A 224 -11.86 -10.92 -4.03
CA ALA A 224 -12.19 -12.27 -3.58
C ALA A 224 -13.68 -12.60 -3.76
N PRO A 225 -14.65 -11.79 -3.28
CA PRO A 225 -16.06 -12.03 -3.57
C PRO A 225 -16.39 -12.00 -5.07
N MET A 226 -15.75 -11.13 -5.87
CA MET A 226 -15.94 -11.11 -7.32
C MET A 226 -15.51 -12.43 -7.98
N MET A 227 -14.37 -12.98 -7.58
CA MET A 227 -13.88 -14.25 -8.10
C MET A 227 -14.79 -15.41 -7.70
N GLN A 228 -15.37 -15.37 -6.50
CA GLN A 228 -16.28 -16.42 -6.03
C GLN A 228 -17.68 -16.30 -6.63
N GLU A 229 -18.32 -15.14 -6.49
CA GLU A 229 -19.73 -14.95 -6.80
C GLU A 229 -19.99 -14.69 -8.29
N LEU A 230 -19.08 -13.98 -8.99
CA LEU A 230 -19.26 -13.64 -10.41
C LEU A 230 -18.53 -14.61 -11.33
N ALA A 231 -17.26 -14.90 -11.03
CA ALA A 231 -16.44 -15.78 -11.87
C ALA A 231 -16.61 -17.28 -11.56
N GLY A 232 -17.29 -17.64 -10.44
CA GLY A 232 -17.58 -19.01 -10.06
C GLY A 232 -16.40 -19.82 -9.55
N PHE A 233 -15.33 -19.18 -9.07
CA PHE A 233 -14.21 -19.88 -8.47
C PHE A 233 -14.53 -20.33 -7.04
N SER A 234 -14.01 -21.49 -6.65
CA SER A 234 -14.07 -21.93 -5.26
C SER A 234 -13.22 -21.05 -4.34
N ALA A 235 -13.57 -20.97 -3.05
CA ALA A 235 -12.78 -20.23 -2.08
C ALA A 235 -11.29 -20.60 -2.09
N PRO A 236 -10.87 -21.89 -2.10
CA PRO A 236 -9.47 -22.27 -2.19
C PRO A 236 -8.77 -21.77 -3.48
N ALA A 237 -9.50 -21.68 -4.61
CA ALA A 237 -8.93 -21.18 -5.86
C ALA A 237 -8.53 -19.70 -5.77
N VAL A 238 -9.22 -18.90 -4.93
CA VAL A 238 -8.90 -17.48 -4.72
C VAL A 238 -7.46 -17.29 -4.19
N SER A 239 -6.97 -18.17 -3.33
CA SER A 239 -5.58 -18.12 -2.85
C SER A 239 -4.56 -18.23 -4.00
N TRP A 240 -4.81 -19.10 -4.97
CA TRP A 240 -3.98 -19.27 -6.16
C TRP A 240 -4.09 -18.08 -7.12
N ILE A 241 -5.30 -17.50 -7.24
CA ILE A 241 -5.51 -16.27 -8.03
C ILE A 241 -4.74 -15.11 -7.41
N LEU A 242 -4.76 -14.96 -6.09
CA LEU A 242 -4.00 -13.93 -5.38
C LEU A 242 -2.48 -14.16 -5.48
N LEU A 243 -2.03 -15.43 -5.54
CA LEU A 243 -0.62 -15.73 -5.83
C LEU A 243 -0.23 -15.26 -7.22
N ALA A 244 -1.03 -15.61 -8.24
CA ALA A 244 -0.76 -15.17 -9.62
C ALA A 244 -0.79 -13.64 -9.74
N TYR A 245 -1.76 -12.98 -9.09
CA TYR A 245 -1.84 -11.52 -8.99
C TYR A 245 -0.61 -10.93 -8.29
N GLY A 246 -0.17 -11.49 -7.17
CA GLY A 246 1.02 -11.05 -6.44
C GLY A 246 2.31 -11.14 -7.28
N ILE A 247 2.48 -12.23 -8.04
CA ILE A 247 3.59 -12.37 -8.99
C ILE A 247 3.51 -11.27 -10.08
N ALA A 248 2.32 -11.04 -10.62
CA ALA A 248 2.10 -9.99 -11.62
C ALA A 248 2.42 -8.59 -11.05
N VAL A 249 2.05 -8.31 -9.80
CA VAL A 249 2.41 -7.08 -9.08
C VAL A 249 3.92 -6.92 -8.96
N ALA A 250 4.65 -7.97 -8.58
CA ALA A 250 6.11 -7.93 -8.49
C ALA A 250 6.77 -7.62 -9.84
N ILE A 251 6.29 -8.26 -10.91
CA ILE A 251 6.72 -7.98 -12.29
C ILE A 251 6.39 -6.52 -12.65
N GLY A 252 5.19 -6.07 -12.34
CA GLY A 252 4.71 -4.71 -12.60
C GLY A 252 5.55 -3.64 -11.92
N ASN A 253 5.91 -3.82 -10.66
CA ASN A 253 6.79 -2.91 -9.92
C ASN A 253 8.15 -2.75 -10.59
N ILE A 254 8.78 -3.86 -10.97
CA ILE A 254 10.10 -3.83 -11.64
C ILE A 254 9.99 -3.20 -13.04
N TRP A 255 8.99 -3.59 -13.79
CA TRP A 255 8.77 -3.09 -15.15
C TRP A 255 8.39 -1.62 -15.16
N GLY A 256 7.49 -1.20 -14.27
CA GLY A 256 7.04 0.20 -14.13
C GLY A 256 8.17 1.14 -13.72
N GLY A 257 9.05 0.70 -12.82
CA GLY A 257 10.28 1.43 -12.48
C GLY A 257 11.18 1.63 -13.71
N LYS A 258 11.49 0.55 -14.45
CA LYS A 258 12.29 0.63 -15.68
C LYS A 258 11.64 1.50 -16.76
N LEU A 259 10.31 1.49 -16.84
CA LEU A 259 9.57 2.33 -17.78
C LEU A 259 9.72 3.81 -17.42
N ALA A 260 9.61 4.14 -16.12
CA ALA A 260 9.79 5.49 -15.61
C ALA A 260 11.24 5.99 -15.83
N ASP A 261 12.25 5.14 -15.61
CA ASP A 261 13.66 5.47 -15.83
C ASP A 261 13.95 5.77 -17.32
N ARG A 262 13.37 4.98 -18.24
CA ARG A 262 13.65 5.12 -19.67
C ARG A 262 12.89 6.26 -20.36
N HIS A 263 11.65 6.50 -19.97
CA HIS A 263 10.76 7.43 -20.69
C HIS A 263 10.37 8.67 -19.85
N GLY A 264 10.82 8.73 -18.58
CA GLY A 264 10.43 9.73 -17.61
C GLY A 264 9.10 9.36 -16.92
N ALA A 265 8.98 9.76 -15.64
CA ALA A 265 7.87 9.39 -14.77
C ALA A 265 6.49 9.74 -15.36
N VAL A 266 6.32 10.95 -15.91
CA VAL A 266 5.02 11.41 -16.45
C VAL A 266 4.53 10.55 -17.63
N ARG A 267 5.42 10.25 -18.59
CA ARG A 267 5.01 9.44 -19.78
C ARG A 267 4.70 8.01 -19.37
N ALA A 268 5.51 7.44 -18.46
CA ALA A 268 5.28 6.10 -17.91
C ALA A 268 3.93 6.03 -17.20
N LEU A 269 3.62 7.00 -16.34
CA LEU A 269 2.36 7.06 -15.60
C LEU A 269 1.15 7.24 -16.49
N ILE A 270 1.22 8.09 -17.53
CA ILE A 270 0.16 8.23 -18.52
C ILE A 270 -0.15 6.89 -19.18
N PHE A 271 0.88 6.17 -19.64
CA PHE A 271 0.71 4.86 -20.25
C PHE A 271 0.10 3.84 -19.28
N ILE A 272 0.64 3.77 -18.05
CA ILE A 272 0.20 2.80 -17.03
C ILE A 272 -1.26 3.08 -16.63
N PHE A 273 -1.64 4.33 -16.37
CA PHE A 273 -3.02 4.66 -15.99
C PHE A 273 -4.00 4.47 -17.14
N ALA A 274 -3.60 4.77 -18.40
CA ALA A 274 -4.44 4.50 -19.55
C ALA A 274 -4.70 3.00 -19.73
N ALA A 275 -3.66 2.17 -19.63
CA ALA A 275 -3.78 0.72 -19.69
C ALA A 275 -4.61 0.16 -18.52
N LEU A 276 -4.41 0.69 -17.31
CA LEU A 276 -5.15 0.27 -16.12
C LEU A 276 -6.64 0.61 -16.21
N ALA A 277 -6.98 1.82 -16.67
CA ALA A 277 -8.38 2.21 -16.91
C ALA A 277 -9.04 1.30 -17.96
N ALA A 278 -8.33 1.00 -19.06
CA ALA A 278 -8.81 0.08 -20.08
C ALA A 278 -9.01 -1.34 -19.53
N LEU A 279 -8.07 -1.85 -18.72
CA LEU A 279 -8.17 -3.18 -18.09
C LEU A 279 -9.32 -3.27 -17.10
N LEU A 280 -9.58 -2.22 -16.31
CA LEU A 280 -10.74 -2.16 -15.43
C LEU A 280 -12.05 -2.18 -16.25
N LEU A 281 -12.11 -1.47 -17.37
CA LEU A 281 -13.26 -1.55 -18.28
C LEU A 281 -13.39 -2.93 -18.92
N VAL A 282 -12.30 -3.58 -19.31
CA VAL A 282 -12.32 -4.97 -19.80
C VAL A 282 -12.81 -5.90 -18.70
N PHE A 283 -12.38 -5.69 -17.45
CA PHE A 283 -12.81 -6.52 -16.33
C PHE A 283 -14.32 -6.42 -16.07
N GLN A 284 -14.96 -5.28 -16.36
CA GLN A 284 -16.41 -5.12 -16.30
C GLN A 284 -17.15 -6.19 -17.12
N PHE A 285 -16.58 -6.58 -18.26
CA PHE A 285 -17.20 -7.58 -19.17
C PHE A 285 -16.69 -8.99 -18.95
N THR A 286 -15.49 -9.15 -18.37
CA THR A 286 -14.86 -10.45 -18.17
C THR A 286 -15.12 -11.04 -16.79
N ALA A 287 -15.55 -10.26 -15.81
CA ALA A 287 -15.71 -10.68 -14.41
C ALA A 287 -16.62 -11.89 -14.20
N SER A 288 -17.60 -12.11 -15.08
CA SER A 288 -18.53 -13.26 -15.03
C SER A 288 -18.04 -14.50 -15.80
N HIS A 289 -16.84 -14.47 -16.38
CA HIS A 289 -16.28 -15.58 -17.15
C HIS A 289 -14.96 -16.03 -16.53
N SER A 290 -14.91 -17.18 -15.90
CA SER A 290 -13.80 -17.66 -15.04
C SER A 290 -12.42 -17.46 -15.67
N ILE A 291 -12.17 -17.98 -16.87
CA ILE A 291 -10.85 -17.86 -17.54
C ILE A 291 -10.53 -16.41 -17.90
N ALA A 292 -11.48 -15.68 -18.47
CA ALA A 292 -11.30 -14.29 -18.88
C ALA A 292 -11.09 -13.38 -17.65
N ALA A 293 -11.82 -13.61 -16.56
CA ALA A 293 -11.64 -12.92 -15.29
C ALA A 293 -10.22 -13.14 -14.73
N LEU A 294 -9.77 -14.39 -14.68
CA LEU A 294 -8.43 -14.75 -14.21
C LEU A 294 -7.35 -14.04 -15.02
N LEU A 295 -7.41 -14.11 -16.36
CA LEU A 295 -6.42 -13.47 -17.22
C LEU A 295 -6.43 -11.93 -17.04
N THR A 296 -7.61 -11.32 -16.98
CA THR A 296 -7.74 -9.88 -16.78
C THR A 296 -7.16 -9.45 -15.43
N VAL A 297 -7.45 -10.17 -14.35
CA VAL A 297 -6.94 -9.88 -13.00
C VAL A 297 -5.42 -9.99 -12.96
N VAL A 298 -4.83 -11.02 -13.55
CA VAL A 298 -3.37 -11.19 -13.59
C VAL A 298 -2.72 -10.04 -14.35
N VAL A 299 -3.22 -9.69 -15.54
CA VAL A 299 -2.68 -8.56 -16.31
C VAL A 299 -2.89 -7.23 -15.56
N MET A 300 -4.06 -7.05 -14.94
CA MET A 300 -4.34 -5.87 -14.11
C MET A 300 -3.33 -5.71 -12.97
N GLY A 301 -2.87 -6.81 -12.34
CA GLY A 301 -1.84 -6.79 -11.29
C GLY A 301 -0.55 -6.10 -11.74
N VAL A 302 -0.11 -6.29 -12.97
CA VAL A 302 1.09 -5.65 -13.52
C VAL A 302 0.94 -4.11 -13.53
N PHE A 303 -0.21 -3.60 -13.96
CA PHE A 303 -0.43 -2.16 -14.06
C PHE A 303 -0.88 -1.53 -12.75
N ALA A 304 -1.57 -2.28 -11.90
CA ALA A 304 -2.08 -1.79 -10.61
C ALA A 304 -0.97 -1.30 -9.66
N PHE A 305 0.18 -1.97 -9.66
CA PHE A 305 1.33 -1.59 -8.84
C PHE A 305 2.54 -1.08 -9.64
N GLY A 306 2.50 -1.21 -10.97
CA GLY A 306 3.54 -0.65 -11.84
C GLY A 306 3.65 0.87 -11.81
N ASN A 307 2.61 1.57 -11.35
CA ASN A 307 2.61 3.03 -11.18
C ASN A 307 3.41 3.50 -9.94
N VAL A 308 3.58 2.64 -8.92
CA VAL A 308 4.17 3.01 -7.62
C VAL A 308 5.57 3.62 -7.74
N PRO A 309 6.53 2.98 -8.43
CA PRO A 309 7.87 3.56 -8.56
C PRO A 309 7.84 4.91 -9.30
N GLY A 310 7.05 5.00 -10.37
CA GLY A 310 6.92 6.24 -11.15
C GLY A 310 6.34 7.40 -10.35
N LEU A 311 5.31 7.16 -9.53
CA LEU A 311 4.71 8.17 -8.64
C LEU A 311 5.72 8.61 -7.57
N GLN A 312 6.46 7.67 -6.99
CA GLN A 312 7.43 7.97 -5.95
C GLN A 312 8.63 8.77 -6.49
N VAL A 313 9.14 8.40 -7.66
CA VAL A 313 10.20 9.17 -8.35
C VAL A 313 9.69 10.57 -8.70
N TYR A 314 8.47 10.69 -9.20
CA TYR A 314 7.93 11.98 -9.64
C TYR A 314 7.73 12.95 -8.47
N VAL A 315 7.24 12.49 -7.31
CA VAL A 315 7.10 13.34 -6.13
C VAL A 315 8.45 13.80 -5.61
N VAL A 316 9.46 12.93 -5.58
CA VAL A 316 10.82 13.27 -5.16
C VAL A 316 11.42 14.33 -6.07
N GLN A 317 11.35 14.15 -7.39
CA GLN A 317 11.85 15.14 -8.37
C GLN A 317 11.18 16.51 -8.20
N LYS A 318 9.89 16.55 -7.90
CA LYS A 318 9.17 17.81 -7.67
C LYS A 318 9.46 18.41 -6.29
N ALA A 319 9.67 17.58 -5.27
CA ALA A 319 10.08 18.05 -3.97
C ALA A 319 11.49 18.65 -4.00
N GLU A 320 12.43 18.03 -4.69
CA GLU A 320 13.78 18.59 -4.93
C GLU A 320 13.71 19.96 -5.62
N GLN A 321 12.76 20.16 -6.53
CA GLN A 321 12.58 21.41 -7.25
C GLN A 321 11.93 22.51 -6.40
N TYR A 322 10.92 22.18 -5.58
CA TYR A 322 10.07 23.18 -4.92
C TYR A 322 10.25 23.26 -3.39
N THR A 323 10.69 22.16 -2.77
CA THR A 323 10.83 22.03 -1.31
C THR A 323 12.08 21.23 -0.95
N PRO A 324 13.29 21.66 -1.39
CA PRO A 324 14.52 20.86 -1.30
C PRO A 324 14.89 20.48 0.15
N ASN A 325 14.47 21.26 1.14
CA ASN A 325 14.74 21.00 2.57
C ASN A 325 13.78 19.95 3.19
N ALA A 326 12.77 19.49 2.44
CA ALA A 326 11.72 18.61 2.95
C ALA A 326 11.34 17.50 1.96
N VAL A 327 12.29 17.01 1.16
CA VAL A 327 12.07 15.95 0.18
C VAL A 327 11.54 14.67 0.82
N ASP A 328 12.09 14.29 1.98
CA ASP A 328 11.65 13.09 2.71
C ASP A 328 10.21 13.24 3.23
N VAL A 329 9.83 14.46 3.63
CA VAL A 329 8.45 14.75 4.05
C VAL A 329 7.49 14.61 2.86
N ALA A 330 7.85 15.13 1.69
CA ALA A 330 7.05 14.99 0.48
C ALA A 330 6.89 13.53 0.05
N SER A 331 7.97 12.76 0.12
CA SER A 331 7.96 11.31 -0.13
C SER A 331 7.04 10.56 0.84
N GLY A 332 7.13 10.87 2.14
CA GLY A 332 6.26 10.29 3.17
C GLY A 332 4.78 10.66 2.99
N LEU A 333 4.48 11.90 2.61
CA LEU A 333 3.11 12.32 2.30
C LEU A 333 2.56 11.65 1.05
N ASN A 334 3.40 11.29 0.08
CA ASN A 334 2.95 10.49 -1.05
C ASN A 334 2.58 9.06 -0.63
N ILE A 335 3.28 8.47 0.34
CA ILE A 335 2.90 7.18 0.96
C ILE A 335 1.54 7.33 1.66
N ALA A 336 1.31 8.43 2.38
CA ALA A 336 0.00 8.73 2.95
C ALA A 336 -1.08 8.88 1.86
N ALA A 337 -0.76 9.52 0.72
CA ALA A 337 -1.68 9.68 -0.40
C ALA A 337 -2.09 8.33 -1.04
N PHE A 338 -1.18 7.34 -1.14
CA PHE A 338 -1.54 5.97 -1.51
C PHE A 338 -2.63 5.42 -0.58
N ASN A 339 -2.44 5.58 0.73
CA ASN A 339 -3.37 5.07 1.73
C ASN A 339 -4.71 5.84 1.77
N VAL A 340 -4.69 7.16 1.52
CA VAL A 340 -5.92 7.94 1.29
C VAL A 340 -6.66 7.38 0.07
N GLY A 341 -5.95 7.04 -1.00
CA GLY A 341 -6.51 6.38 -2.18
C GLY A 341 -7.13 5.03 -1.84
N ILE A 342 -6.41 4.17 -1.11
CA ILE A 342 -6.94 2.87 -0.65
C ILE A 342 -8.22 3.07 0.15
N ALA A 343 -8.23 3.99 1.12
CA ALA A 343 -9.38 4.25 1.97
C ALA A 343 -10.59 4.73 1.15
N LEU A 344 -10.42 5.75 0.32
CA LEU A 344 -11.50 6.31 -0.50
C LEU A 344 -11.99 5.29 -1.54
N GLY A 345 -11.08 4.58 -2.21
CA GLY A 345 -11.42 3.56 -3.19
C GLY A 345 -12.23 2.43 -2.55
N SER A 346 -11.81 1.92 -1.39
CA SER A 346 -12.53 0.88 -0.67
C SER A 346 -13.92 1.32 -0.22
N VAL A 347 -14.08 2.57 0.25
CA VAL A 347 -15.41 3.14 0.59
C VAL A 347 -16.28 3.25 -0.65
N ILE A 348 -15.77 3.84 -1.74
CA ILE A 348 -16.53 3.97 -2.99
C ILE A 348 -16.90 2.59 -3.53
N GLY A 349 -15.98 1.62 -3.49
CA GLY A 349 -16.25 0.24 -3.85
C GLY A 349 -17.35 -0.39 -3.00
N GLY A 350 -17.28 -0.21 -1.67
CA GLY A 350 -18.30 -0.69 -0.73
C GLY A 350 -19.67 -0.10 -1.00
N GLN A 351 -19.76 1.21 -1.24
CA GLN A 351 -21.01 1.88 -1.63
C GLN A 351 -21.52 1.37 -2.99
N THR A 352 -20.62 1.14 -3.95
CA THR A 352 -20.97 0.56 -5.25
C THR A 352 -21.54 -0.84 -5.08
N VAL A 353 -20.90 -1.70 -4.27
CA VAL A 353 -21.40 -3.05 -3.99
C VAL A 353 -22.78 -3.01 -3.34
N ALA A 354 -22.98 -2.12 -2.35
CA ALA A 354 -24.23 -2.01 -1.62
C ALA A 354 -25.40 -1.51 -2.49
N SER A 355 -25.14 -0.59 -3.44
CA SER A 355 -26.19 0.08 -4.22
C SER A 355 -26.36 -0.48 -5.64
N LEU A 356 -25.28 -0.91 -6.29
CA LEU A 356 -25.26 -1.32 -7.69
C LEU A 356 -24.82 -2.77 -7.89
N GLY A 357 -24.22 -3.40 -6.87
CA GLY A 357 -23.69 -4.77 -6.91
C GLY A 357 -22.21 -4.86 -7.27
N LEU A 358 -21.61 -6.03 -6.99
CA LEU A 358 -20.19 -6.35 -7.17
C LEU A 358 -19.69 -6.08 -8.59
N ALA A 359 -20.51 -6.45 -9.59
CA ALA A 359 -20.17 -6.33 -11.00
C ALA A 359 -19.92 -4.88 -11.46
N GLN A 360 -20.34 -3.87 -10.68
CA GLN A 360 -20.22 -2.46 -11.06
C GLN A 360 -18.93 -1.79 -10.53
N THR A 361 -18.16 -2.46 -9.69
CA THR A 361 -16.94 -1.87 -9.13
C THR A 361 -15.85 -1.59 -10.17
N PRO A 362 -15.66 -2.39 -11.26
CA PRO A 362 -14.59 -2.13 -12.21
C PRO A 362 -14.75 -0.84 -13.02
N TRP A 363 -15.96 -0.52 -13.50
CA TRP A 363 -16.13 0.69 -14.29
C TRP A 363 -16.06 1.96 -13.43
N ILE A 364 -16.55 1.91 -12.17
CA ILE A 364 -16.37 3.01 -11.22
C ILE A 364 -14.88 3.22 -10.94
N GLY A 365 -14.13 2.13 -10.70
CA GLY A 365 -12.68 2.19 -10.56
C GLY A 365 -11.99 2.78 -11.78
N ALA A 366 -12.43 2.40 -13.00
CA ALA A 366 -11.92 2.95 -14.25
C ALA A 366 -12.12 4.47 -14.35
N LEU A 367 -13.29 4.98 -13.99
CA LEU A 367 -13.56 6.43 -13.98
C LEU A 367 -12.62 7.18 -13.03
N ILE A 368 -12.35 6.64 -11.85
CA ILE A 368 -11.41 7.24 -10.88
C ILE A 368 -9.99 7.26 -11.46
N VAL A 369 -9.54 6.15 -12.09
CA VAL A 369 -8.22 6.08 -12.75
C VAL A 369 -8.12 7.06 -13.92
N VAL A 370 -9.21 7.26 -14.69
CA VAL A 370 -9.25 8.31 -15.74
C VAL A 370 -9.05 9.69 -15.11
N GLY A 371 -9.60 9.95 -13.92
CA GLY A 371 -9.30 11.18 -13.17
C GLY A 371 -7.80 11.34 -12.90
N ALA A 372 -7.12 10.29 -12.43
CA ALA A 372 -5.67 10.28 -12.25
C ALA A 372 -4.92 10.53 -13.58
N LEU A 373 -5.37 9.89 -14.67
CA LEU A 373 -4.81 10.07 -16.02
C LEU A 373 -4.91 11.52 -16.49
N LEU A 374 -6.04 12.17 -16.28
CA LEU A 374 -6.23 13.57 -16.62
C LEU A 374 -5.32 14.49 -15.81
N LEU A 375 -5.21 14.26 -14.51
CA LEU A 375 -4.36 15.05 -13.61
C LEU A 375 -2.87 14.87 -13.92
N ILE A 376 -2.40 13.65 -14.22
CA ILE A 376 -0.99 13.45 -14.61
C ILE A 376 -0.70 14.08 -15.98
N GLY A 377 -1.65 14.05 -16.91
CA GLY A 377 -1.57 14.76 -18.18
C GLY A 377 -1.45 16.28 -17.98
N LEU A 378 -2.27 16.85 -17.10
CA LEU A 378 -2.19 18.26 -16.70
C LEU A 378 -0.83 18.58 -16.07
N SER A 379 -0.37 17.75 -15.12
CA SER A 379 0.94 17.93 -14.47
C SER A 379 2.08 17.94 -15.49
N GLY A 380 2.04 17.04 -16.48
CA GLY A 380 3.03 17.00 -17.55
C GLY A 380 2.99 18.22 -18.50
N ARG A 381 1.81 18.81 -18.72
CA ARG A 381 1.68 20.07 -19.49
C ARG A 381 2.31 21.24 -18.71
N LEU A 382 2.02 21.33 -17.43
CA LEU A 382 2.59 22.36 -16.56
C LEU A 382 4.12 22.23 -16.46
N ASP A 383 4.68 21.02 -16.49
CA ASP A 383 6.14 20.82 -16.51
C ASP A 383 6.80 21.37 -17.78
N LYS A 384 6.10 21.32 -18.91
CA LYS A 384 6.58 21.90 -20.18
C LYS A 384 6.50 23.43 -20.22
N GLN A 385 5.49 24.02 -19.57
CA GLN A 385 5.29 25.48 -19.52
C GLN A 385 6.27 26.16 -18.58
N TYR A 386 6.71 25.46 -17.51
CA TYR A 386 7.68 25.98 -16.55
C TYR A 386 8.91 25.04 -16.53
N PRO A 387 9.71 25.00 -17.62
CA PRO A 387 10.96 24.28 -17.62
C PRO A 387 11.87 24.88 -16.56
N ARG A 388 12.74 24.03 -15.96
CA ARG A 388 13.66 24.37 -14.88
C ARG A 388 14.24 25.79 -15.05
N GLN A 389 13.85 26.72 -14.18
CA GLN A 389 14.57 27.97 -13.97
C GLN A 389 15.73 27.68 -13.04
N PHE A 390 16.70 26.90 -13.37
CA PHE A 390 18.01 26.75 -12.70
C PHE A 390 18.62 25.45 -13.25
N ALA A 391 19.42 25.60 -14.27
CA ALA A 391 20.51 24.70 -14.57
C ALA A 391 21.71 25.07 -13.70
#